data_bbb8ecabf9d8808a8dfa75f05cba0606
#
_entry.id   bbb8ecabf9d8808a8dfa75f05cba0606
#
_cell.length_a   1.000
_cell.length_b   1.000
_cell.length_c   1.000
_cell.angle_alpha   90.00
_cell.angle_beta   90.00
_cell.angle_gamma   90.00
#
_symmetry.space_group_name_H-M   'P 1'
#
loop_
_entity.id
_entity.type
_entity.pdbx_description
1 polymer ?
#
loop_
_entity_poly.entity_id
_entity_poly.type
_entity_poly.pdbx_seq_one_letter_code
_entity_poly.pdbx_strand_id
1 'polypeptide(L)'
;DGAIIDLNDLSIEKYSFSWEKPLENGAKLLICTDRKFKEPVIIDAGKSTSVAISALTADQSFSQLGIKAGQEAVLYWTVKETGNITAAASEARTIRVKRMTSKLVQPEDLTKISLAENAPETAVQFEWDTQEWPESTSYSLCFSLDPEMKQTVAEHSVGVVNGKSSLTHEELQALLDKLSIKRWTSNSVYWNVKTDDGQWVSRSSGVLNMTEMMRFIDVRGDEKITYRVVRIFYSDKTSLVWLADNLRATKYA
;
A
#
# COMPACT_ATOMS: atom_id res chain seq x y z
N ASP A 1 10.71 2.38 27.17
CA ASP A 1 9.31 2.03 27.50
C ASP A 1 8.47 3.30 27.64
N GLY A 2 7.29 3.32 27.02
CA GLY A 2 6.35 4.42 27.13
C GLY A 2 6.72 5.69 26.36
N ALA A 3 7.70 5.67 25.47
CA ALA A 3 8.00 6.78 24.57
C ALA A 3 6.77 7.13 23.72
N ILE A 4 6.63 8.41 23.39
CA ILE A 4 5.55 8.92 22.54
C ILE A 4 6.14 9.27 21.18
N ILE A 5 5.54 8.75 20.11
CA ILE A 5 5.83 9.08 18.73
C ILE A 5 4.61 9.79 18.16
N ASP A 6 4.64 11.11 18.04
CA ASP A 6 3.62 11.89 17.34
C ASP A 6 4.13 12.20 15.93
N LEU A 7 3.56 11.55 14.93
CA LEU A 7 3.97 11.73 13.53
C LEU A 7 3.47 13.05 12.92
N ASN A 8 2.64 13.82 13.63
CA ASN A 8 2.24 15.16 13.21
C ASN A 8 3.26 16.24 13.62
N ASP A 9 4.24 15.91 14.46
CA ASP A 9 5.34 16.82 14.79
C ASP A 9 6.31 16.92 13.61
N LEU A 10 6.21 18.03 12.88
CA LEU A 10 7.03 18.29 11.69
C LEU A 10 8.50 18.56 12.01
N SER A 11 8.86 18.79 13.26
CA SER A 11 10.25 19.02 13.68
C SER A 11 11.05 17.71 13.75
N ILE A 12 10.37 16.56 13.80
CA ILE A 12 10.99 15.25 13.92
C ILE A 12 10.93 14.52 12.56
N GLU A 13 12.05 14.44 11.87
CA GLU A 13 12.15 13.73 10.60
C GLU A 13 12.32 12.21 10.74
N LYS A 14 12.99 11.77 11.82
CA LYS A 14 13.33 10.36 12.04
C LYS A 14 13.16 9.97 13.49
N TYR A 15 12.70 8.74 13.69
CA TYR A 15 12.56 8.09 15.00
C TYR A 15 13.55 6.95 15.11
N SER A 16 14.32 6.91 16.21
CA SER A 16 15.37 5.92 16.42
C SER A 16 14.97 4.90 17.47
N PHE A 17 15.18 3.63 17.14
CA PHE A 17 15.08 2.51 18.08
C PHE A 17 16.48 1.99 18.34
N SER A 18 16.84 1.76 19.61
CA SER A 18 18.17 1.31 20.00
C SER A 18 18.10 0.20 21.06
N TRP A 19 19.13 -0.65 21.05
CA TRP A 19 19.30 -1.79 21.98
C TRP A 19 20.77 -1.95 22.37
N GLU A 20 21.03 -2.69 23.45
CA GLU A 20 22.34 -2.68 24.12
C GLU A 20 23.44 -3.41 23.34
N LYS A 21 23.10 -4.52 22.66
CA LYS A 21 24.13 -5.41 22.08
C LYS A 21 23.85 -5.73 20.64
N PRO A 22 24.86 -5.75 19.76
CA PRO A 22 24.71 -6.22 18.41
C PRO A 22 24.37 -7.71 18.39
N LEU A 23 23.62 -8.13 17.36
CA LEU A 23 23.28 -9.53 17.10
C LEU A 23 24.18 -10.07 15.98
N GLU A 24 24.71 -11.29 16.15
CA GLU A 24 25.74 -11.84 15.26
C GLU A 24 25.29 -11.93 13.79
N ASN A 25 24.07 -12.41 13.56
CA ASN A 25 23.48 -12.59 12.22
C ASN A 25 22.66 -11.36 11.75
N GLY A 26 22.82 -10.22 12.43
CA GLY A 26 22.07 -9.00 12.17
C GLY A 26 20.74 -8.94 12.93
N ALA A 27 20.18 -7.75 13.01
CA ALA A 27 19.02 -7.41 13.80
C ALA A 27 17.82 -7.07 12.93
N LYS A 28 16.66 -7.49 13.36
CA LYS A 28 15.35 -7.11 12.84
C LYS A 28 14.54 -6.44 13.94
N LEU A 29 14.12 -5.21 13.73
CA LEU A 29 13.13 -4.54 14.57
C LEU A 29 11.74 -5.04 14.18
N LEU A 30 10.99 -5.55 15.16
CA LEU A 30 9.60 -5.98 15.00
C LEU A 30 8.71 -5.00 15.75
N ILE A 31 7.65 -4.52 15.11
CA ILE A 31 6.63 -3.65 15.70
C ILE A 31 5.28 -4.31 15.47
N CYS A 32 4.42 -4.37 16.49
CA CYS A 32 3.13 -5.05 16.42
C CYS A 32 2.10 -4.41 17.34
N THR A 33 0.82 -4.64 17.05
CA THR A 33 -0.29 -4.27 17.94
C THR A 33 -0.47 -5.25 19.10
N ASP A 34 0.03 -6.47 18.96
CA ASP A 34 -0.04 -7.49 20.01
C ASP A 34 1.35 -7.87 20.54
N ARG A 35 1.39 -8.24 21.84
CA ARG A 35 2.64 -8.59 22.55
C ARG A 35 3.26 -9.92 22.09
N LYS A 36 2.52 -10.73 21.33
CA LYS A 36 2.98 -12.03 20.80
C LYS A 36 3.63 -11.90 19.42
N PHE A 37 3.57 -10.71 18.81
CA PHE A 37 4.13 -10.41 17.49
C PHE A 37 3.65 -11.38 16.41
N LYS A 38 2.33 -11.62 16.33
CA LYS A 38 1.75 -12.54 15.34
C LYS A 38 1.95 -12.08 13.90
N GLU A 39 1.69 -10.80 13.64
CA GLU A 39 1.81 -10.18 12.32
C GLU A 39 2.57 -8.85 12.45
N PRO A 40 3.87 -8.89 12.76
CA PRO A 40 4.62 -7.67 12.97
C PRO A 40 5.03 -7.01 11.66
N VAL A 41 5.14 -5.71 11.67
CA VAL A 41 5.99 -5.01 10.70
C VAL A 41 7.44 -5.29 11.07
N ILE A 42 8.25 -5.64 10.07
CA ILE A 42 9.66 -6.03 10.25
C ILE A 42 10.54 -5.04 9.51
N ILE A 43 11.46 -4.42 10.25
CA ILE A 43 12.43 -3.47 9.71
C ILE A 43 13.83 -4.05 9.88
N ASP A 44 14.59 -4.11 8.79
CA ASP A 44 15.98 -4.60 8.83
C ASP A 44 16.89 -3.54 9.42
N ALA A 45 17.63 -3.89 10.44
CA ALA A 45 18.63 -3.03 11.08
C ALA A 45 20.08 -3.48 10.78
N GLY A 46 20.26 -4.54 10.02
CA GLY A 46 21.59 -5.09 9.71
C GLY A 46 22.33 -5.51 10.96
N LYS A 47 23.62 -5.19 11.06
CA LYS A 47 24.45 -5.48 12.24
C LYS A 47 24.55 -4.30 13.23
N SER A 48 23.71 -3.29 13.08
CA SER A 48 23.68 -2.14 13.99
C SER A 48 23.00 -2.48 15.31
N THR A 49 23.25 -1.67 16.33
CA THR A 49 22.51 -1.64 17.61
C THR A 49 21.41 -0.60 17.61
N SER A 50 21.13 0.01 16.47
CA SER A 50 20.05 0.96 16.31
C SER A 50 19.54 0.98 14.87
N VAL A 51 18.29 1.42 14.70
CA VAL A 51 17.70 1.73 13.41
C VAL A 51 16.91 3.01 13.50
N ALA A 52 17.08 3.90 12.53
CA ALA A 52 16.30 5.13 12.40
C ALA A 52 15.33 4.98 11.21
N ILE A 53 14.06 5.25 11.45
CA ILE A 53 13.03 5.25 10.41
C ILE A 53 12.49 6.67 10.22
N SER A 54 12.21 7.04 8.98
CA SER A 54 11.60 8.34 8.68
C SER A 54 10.17 8.40 9.25
N ALA A 55 9.66 9.60 9.48
CA ALA A 55 8.28 9.78 9.92
C ALA A 55 7.28 9.15 8.93
N LEU A 56 7.55 9.23 7.61
CA LEU A 56 6.72 8.61 6.58
C LEU A 56 6.80 7.07 6.64
N THR A 57 7.99 6.49 6.79
CA THR A 57 8.16 5.04 6.95
C THR A 57 7.45 4.53 8.22
N ALA A 58 7.51 5.31 9.32
CA ALA A 58 6.80 4.98 10.55
C ALA A 58 5.28 5.01 10.33
N ASP A 59 4.75 6.05 9.65
CA ASP A 59 3.33 6.16 9.35
C ASP A 59 2.82 4.98 8.52
N GLN A 60 3.55 4.59 7.48
CA GLN A 60 3.23 3.44 6.65
C GLN A 60 3.27 2.12 7.43
N SER A 61 4.28 1.96 8.31
CA SER A 61 4.37 0.80 9.19
C SER A 61 3.15 0.69 10.12
N PHE A 62 2.70 1.82 10.67
CA PHE A 62 1.54 1.84 11.55
C PHE A 62 0.22 1.66 10.78
N SER A 63 0.14 2.15 9.54
CA SER A 63 -0.96 1.86 8.64
C SER A 63 -1.09 0.35 8.36
N GLN A 64 0.01 -0.33 8.05
CA GLN A 64 0.03 -1.79 7.84
C GLN A 64 -0.45 -2.58 9.08
N LEU A 65 -0.27 -2.03 10.27
CA LEU A 65 -0.80 -2.58 11.53
C LEU A 65 -2.29 -2.25 11.76
N GLY A 66 -2.96 -1.63 10.81
CA GLY A 66 -4.38 -1.31 10.87
C GLY A 66 -4.74 -0.07 11.68
N ILE A 67 -3.75 0.76 12.06
CA ILE A 67 -4.00 2.01 12.76
C ILE A 67 -4.44 3.05 11.73
N LYS A 68 -5.60 3.68 11.93
CA LYS A 68 -6.14 4.68 11.01
C LYS A 68 -5.37 6.00 11.10
N ALA A 69 -5.41 6.80 10.02
CA ALA A 69 -4.83 8.14 10.00
C ALA A 69 -5.35 9.00 11.17
N GLY A 70 -4.46 9.73 11.83
CA GLY A 70 -4.75 10.55 13.02
C GLY A 70 -5.05 9.77 14.31
N GLN A 71 -5.16 8.45 14.28
CA GLN A 71 -5.46 7.61 15.43
C GLN A 71 -4.24 7.46 16.35
N GLU A 72 -4.51 7.37 17.65
CA GLU A 72 -3.53 6.99 18.66
C GLU A 72 -3.63 5.48 18.97
N ALA A 73 -2.47 4.86 19.22
CA ALA A 73 -2.39 3.45 19.59
C ALA A 73 -1.20 3.18 20.51
N VAL A 74 -1.27 2.07 21.26
CA VAL A 74 -0.12 1.49 21.95
C VAL A 74 0.40 0.32 21.14
N LEU A 75 1.67 0.36 20.80
CA LEU A 75 2.37 -0.70 20.08
C LEU A 75 3.42 -1.35 20.94
N TYR A 76 3.73 -2.58 20.58
CA TYR A 76 4.84 -3.35 21.16
C TYR A 76 5.96 -3.43 20.14
N TRP A 77 7.20 -3.33 20.61
CA TRP A 77 8.36 -3.55 19.78
C TRP A 77 9.40 -4.42 20.47
N THR A 78 10.14 -5.14 19.68
CA THR A 78 11.26 -5.96 20.11
C THR A 78 12.30 -6.06 19.00
N VAL A 79 13.49 -6.54 19.33
CA VAL A 79 14.53 -6.82 18.35
C VAL A 79 14.85 -8.31 18.38
N LYS A 80 14.95 -8.90 17.18
CA LYS A 80 15.30 -10.30 17.02
C LYS A 80 16.42 -10.48 16.01
N GLU A 81 17.14 -11.56 16.17
CA GLU A 81 18.20 -11.93 15.24
C GLU A 81 17.61 -12.38 13.91
N THR A 82 18.29 -12.02 12.80
CA THR A 82 17.94 -12.48 11.46
C THR A 82 18.05 -14.00 11.41
N GLY A 83 16.97 -14.66 10.94
CA GLY A 83 16.85 -16.13 10.95
C GLY A 83 16.14 -16.72 12.16
N ASN A 84 15.93 -15.95 13.24
CA ASN A 84 15.22 -16.40 14.45
C ASN A 84 14.03 -15.50 14.82
N ILE A 85 13.34 -14.94 13.83
CA ILE A 85 12.25 -13.98 14.06
C ILE A 85 10.99 -14.62 14.66
N THR A 86 10.81 -15.93 14.51
CA THR A 86 9.65 -16.68 15.04
C THR A 86 9.77 -17.09 16.50
N ALA A 87 10.98 -17.01 17.10
CA ALA A 87 11.16 -17.30 18.52
C ALA A 87 10.35 -16.33 19.39
N ALA A 88 9.92 -16.79 20.57
CA ALA A 88 9.24 -15.92 21.52
C ALA A 88 10.10 -14.67 21.83
N ALA A 89 9.46 -13.51 21.90
CA ALA A 89 10.16 -12.27 22.25
C ALA A 89 10.59 -12.35 23.74
N SER A 90 11.89 -12.21 24.02
CA SER A 90 12.42 -12.21 25.40
C SER A 90 12.02 -10.92 26.12
N GLU A 91 11.95 -9.80 25.42
CA GLU A 91 11.51 -8.51 25.94
C GLU A 91 10.65 -7.80 24.90
N ALA A 92 9.42 -7.47 25.27
CA ALA A 92 8.55 -6.59 24.51
C ALA A 92 8.48 -5.23 25.21
N ARG A 93 8.91 -4.19 24.53
CA ARG A 93 8.81 -2.80 24.99
C ARG A 93 7.57 -2.13 24.39
N THR A 94 7.08 -1.09 25.02
CA THR A 94 5.89 -0.35 24.58
C THR A 94 6.26 1.03 24.04
N ILE A 95 5.54 1.45 23.01
CA ILE A 95 5.52 2.84 22.52
C ILE A 95 4.07 3.28 22.35
N ARG A 96 3.81 4.54 22.60
CA ARG A 96 2.54 5.18 22.25
C ARG A 96 2.76 5.96 20.95
N VAL A 97 1.91 5.73 19.96
CA VAL A 97 2.04 6.36 18.66
C VAL A 97 0.78 7.14 18.31
N LYS A 98 0.94 8.22 17.55
CA LYS A 98 -0.14 8.95 16.91
C LYS A 98 0.20 9.07 15.43
N ARG A 99 -0.62 8.46 14.56
CA ARG A 99 -0.41 8.53 13.12
C ARG A 99 -0.61 9.94 12.57
N MET A 100 0.00 10.21 11.40
CA MET A 100 -0.25 11.42 10.64
C MET A 100 -1.75 11.54 10.36
N THR A 101 -2.27 12.76 10.45
CA THR A 101 -3.56 13.09 9.89
C THR A 101 -3.44 13.05 8.36
N SER A 102 -4.45 12.50 7.69
CA SER A 102 -4.49 12.42 6.23
C SER A 102 -5.58 13.33 5.70
N LYS A 103 -5.34 13.95 4.55
CA LYS A 103 -6.36 14.64 3.76
C LYS A 103 -7.00 13.73 2.71
N LEU A 104 -6.52 12.49 2.58
CA LEU A 104 -7.12 11.47 1.74
C LEU A 104 -8.26 10.81 2.52
N VAL A 105 -9.46 10.80 1.96
CA VAL A 105 -10.69 10.35 2.64
C VAL A 105 -11.11 8.97 2.15
N GLN A 106 -11.14 8.76 0.83
CA GLN A 106 -11.52 7.49 0.21
C GLN A 106 -10.60 7.17 -0.97
N PRO A 107 -10.25 5.91 -1.17
CA PRO A 107 -10.52 4.72 -0.35
C PRO A 107 -9.78 4.75 1.00
N GLU A 108 -10.38 4.14 2.04
CA GLU A 108 -9.67 3.98 3.32
C GLU A 108 -8.41 3.14 3.17
N ASP A 109 -7.44 3.35 4.06
CA ASP A 109 -6.21 2.56 4.10
C ASP A 109 -6.50 1.06 4.14
N LEU A 110 -5.68 0.28 3.42
CA LEU A 110 -5.77 -1.17 3.29
C LEU A 110 -7.05 -1.68 2.59
N THR A 111 -7.82 -0.79 1.95
CA THR A 111 -8.94 -1.23 1.09
C THR A 111 -8.44 -2.25 0.07
N LYS A 112 -9.13 -3.39 0.00
CA LYS A 112 -8.83 -4.46 -0.96
C LYS A 112 -9.54 -4.19 -2.27
N ILE A 113 -8.78 -4.14 -3.35
CA ILE A 113 -9.28 -3.97 -4.71
C ILE A 113 -8.80 -5.13 -5.56
N SER A 114 -9.74 -5.97 -6.00
CA SER A 114 -9.46 -7.07 -6.92
C SER A 114 -9.94 -6.68 -8.32
N LEU A 115 -9.00 -6.38 -9.20
CA LEU A 115 -9.31 -5.89 -10.55
C LEU A 115 -9.91 -6.97 -11.46
N ALA A 116 -9.83 -8.24 -11.08
CA ALA A 116 -10.35 -9.34 -11.89
C ALA A 116 -11.74 -9.82 -11.47
N GLU A 117 -12.12 -9.61 -10.21
CA GLU A 117 -13.41 -10.09 -9.70
C GLU A 117 -14.58 -9.24 -10.18
N ASN A 118 -14.33 -8.01 -10.57
CA ASN A 118 -15.35 -7.07 -11.00
C ASN A 118 -15.23 -6.74 -12.50
N ALA A 119 -16.31 -6.23 -13.07
CA ALA A 119 -16.33 -5.77 -14.46
C ALA A 119 -15.33 -4.61 -14.68
N PRO A 120 -14.74 -4.49 -15.89
CA PRO A 120 -13.77 -3.44 -16.22
C PRO A 120 -14.27 -2.02 -15.94
N GLU A 121 -15.55 -1.78 -16.12
CA GLU A 121 -16.25 -0.52 -15.90
C GLU A 121 -16.57 -0.21 -14.44
N THR A 122 -16.35 -1.15 -13.51
CA THR A 122 -16.53 -0.92 -12.08
C THR A 122 -15.63 0.22 -11.64
N ALA A 123 -16.20 1.21 -10.97
CA ALA A 123 -15.48 2.41 -10.55
C ALA A 123 -15.06 2.33 -9.07
N VAL A 124 -13.84 2.78 -8.79
CA VAL A 124 -13.33 3.05 -7.45
C VAL A 124 -13.37 4.55 -7.23
N GLN A 125 -14.01 4.98 -6.14
CA GLN A 125 -14.11 6.39 -5.77
C GLN A 125 -12.86 6.82 -5.01
N PHE A 126 -12.33 7.99 -5.37
CA PHE A 126 -11.26 8.68 -4.66
C PHE A 126 -11.79 10.01 -4.13
N GLU A 127 -11.55 10.29 -2.87
CA GLU A 127 -12.00 11.50 -2.21
C GLU A 127 -10.89 12.08 -1.33
N TRP A 128 -10.72 13.41 -1.36
CA TRP A 128 -9.71 14.13 -0.59
C TRP A 128 -10.20 15.51 -0.16
N ASP A 129 -9.61 16.06 0.89
CA ASP A 129 -9.90 17.40 1.39
C ASP A 129 -9.21 18.47 0.51
N THR A 130 -10.00 19.44 0.04
CA THR A 130 -9.55 20.55 -0.82
C THR A 130 -9.53 21.91 -0.13
N GLN A 131 -9.84 21.99 1.16
CA GLN A 131 -10.06 23.28 1.87
C GLN A 131 -8.86 24.25 1.82
N GLU A 132 -7.65 23.74 1.61
CA GLU A 132 -6.44 24.58 1.57
C GLU A 132 -6.08 25.06 0.16
N TRP A 133 -6.81 24.65 -0.88
CA TRP A 133 -6.51 24.98 -2.27
C TRP A 133 -7.62 25.82 -2.91
N PRO A 134 -7.26 26.73 -3.85
CA PRO A 134 -8.24 27.44 -4.65
C PRO A 134 -9.18 26.51 -5.42
N GLU A 135 -10.43 26.93 -5.63
CA GLU A 135 -11.42 26.17 -6.41
C GLU A 135 -10.99 25.90 -7.87
N SER A 136 -10.05 26.71 -8.39
CA SER A 136 -9.49 26.54 -9.74
C SER A 136 -8.34 25.53 -9.83
N THR A 137 -7.93 24.92 -8.71
CA THR A 137 -6.82 23.97 -8.70
C THR A 137 -7.14 22.71 -9.48
N SER A 138 -6.24 22.31 -10.38
CA SER A 138 -6.29 21.04 -11.06
C SER A 138 -5.55 19.97 -10.26
N TYR A 139 -6.06 18.75 -10.30
CA TYR A 139 -5.51 17.63 -9.54
C TYR A 139 -5.12 16.45 -10.43
N SER A 140 -4.18 15.66 -9.96
CA SER A 140 -3.83 14.35 -10.51
C SER A 140 -3.85 13.30 -9.41
N LEU A 141 -4.48 12.16 -9.67
CA LEU A 141 -4.34 10.96 -8.84
C LEU A 141 -3.01 10.29 -9.17
N CYS A 142 -2.22 10.01 -8.15
CA CYS A 142 -0.87 9.47 -8.27
C CYS A 142 -0.77 8.13 -7.53
N PHE A 143 -0.13 7.15 -8.17
CA PHE A 143 0.05 5.80 -7.63
C PHE A 143 1.51 5.39 -7.69
N SER A 144 2.02 4.71 -6.66
CA SER A 144 3.40 4.22 -6.59
C SER A 144 3.49 2.94 -5.75
N LEU A 145 4.58 2.20 -5.91
CA LEU A 145 4.97 1.14 -4.97
C LEU A 145 5.86 1.67 -3.84
N ASP A 146 6.26 2.94 -3.93
CA ASP A 146 7.04 3.63 -2.92
C ASP A 146 6.11 4.52 -2.07
N PRO A 147 6.02 4.30 -0.75
CA PRO A 147 5.17 5.08 0.14
C PRO A 147 5.52 6.57 0.16
N GLU A 148 6.76 6.93 -0.16
CA GLU A 148 7.23 8.31 -0.20
C GLU A 148 7.01 8.99 -1.57
N MET A 149 6.44 8.28 -2.54
CA MET A 149 6.20 8.77 -3.92
C MET A 149 7.47 9.31 -4.62
N LYS A 150 8.65 8.81 -4.25
CA LYS A 150 9.94 9.23 -4.83
C LYS A 150 10.38 8.40 -6.03
N GLN A 151 9.85 7.19 -6.14
CA GLN A 151 10.14 6.27 -7.25
C GLN A 151 8.94 6.24 -8.18
N THR A 152 9.06 5.53 -9.30
CA THR A 152 8.05 5.45 -10.36
C THR A 152 6.63 5.77 -9.91
N VAL A 153 6.10 6.90 -10.39
CA VAL A 153 4.74 7.35 -10.08
C VAL A 153 3.91 7.26 -11.36
N ALA A 154 2.80 6.54 -11.29
CA ALA A 154 1.80 6.53 -12.34
C ALA A 154 0.77 7.61 -12.04
N GLU A 155 0.58 8.56 -12.95
CA GLU A 155 -0.30 9.71 -12.78
C GLU A 155 -1.52 9.62 -13.71
N HIS A 156 -2.68 10.03 -13.18
CA HIS A 156 -3.92 10.22 -13.91
C HIS A 156 -4.46 11.62 -13.62
N SER A 157 -4.51 12.48 -14.64
CA SER A 157 -5.03 13.84 -14.50
C SER A 157 -6.56 13.80 -14.37
N VAL A 158 -7.09 14.44 -13.33
CA VAL A 158 -8.54 14.58 -13.09
C VAL A 158 -9.05 15.98 -13.37
N GLY A 159 -8.15 16.96 -13.57
CA GLY A 159 -8.51 18.34 -13.81
C GLY A 159 -9.05 19.06 -12.57
N VAL A 160 -9.88 20.09 -12.79
CA VAL A 160 -10.50 20.88 -11.72
C VAL A 160 -11.73 20.15 -11.20
N VAL A 161 -11.67 19.66 -9.96
CA VAL A 161 -12.73 18.91 -9.30
C VAL A 161 -12.83 19.30 -7.83
N ASN A 162 -13.97 19.08 -7.21
CA ASN A 162 -14.19 19.36 -5.79
C ASN A 162 -13.85 18.13 -4.93
N GLY A 163 -12.56 17.77 -4.90
CA GLY A 163 -12.04 16.73 -4.01
C GLY A 163 -12.57 15.32 -4.25
N LYS A 164 -13.14 15.05 -5.42
CA LYS A 164 -13.71 13.73 -5.76
C LYS A 164 -13.42 13.36 -7.21
N SER A 165 -13.05 12.10 -7.41
CA SER A 165 -12.90 11.50 -8.73
C SER A 165 -13.16 10.01 -8.66
N SER A 166 -13.28 9.36 -9.81
CA SER A 166 -13.38 7.90 -9.88
C SER A 166 -12.51 7.37 -11.01
N LEU A 167 -11.94 6.19 -10.80
CA LEU A 167 -11.25 5.43 -11.82
C LEU A 167 -11.94 4.08 -11.99
N THR A 168 -12.18 3.69 -13.22
CA THR A 168 -12.63 2.34 -13.53
C THR A 168 -11.53 1.33 -13.26
N HIS A 169 -11.89 0.05 -13.10
CA HIS A 169 -10.91 -1.03 -12.95
C HIS A 169 -9.98 -1.12 -14.18
N GLU A 170 -10.47 -0.78 -15.37
CA GLU A 170 -9.65 -0.73 -16.59
C GLU A 170 -8.60 0.39 -16.52
N GLU A 171 -8.99 1.59 -16.09
CA GLU A 171 -8.07 2.72 -15.91
C GLU A 171 -7.04 2.44 -14.80
N LEU A 172 -7.48 1.87 -13.68
CA LEU A 172 -6.56 1.43 -12.61
C LEU A 172 -5.58 0.39 -13.12
N GLN A 173 -6.03 -0.61 -13.89
CA GLN A 173 -5.16 -1.61 -14.49
C GLN A 173 -4.08 -0.96 -15.37
N ALA A 174 -4.46 -0.01 -16.22
CA ALA A 174 -3.52 0.70 -17.09
C ALA A 174 -2.46 1.52 -16.30
N LEU A 175 -2.82 2.03 -15.11
CA LEU A 175 -1.89 2.70 -14.21
C LEU A 175 -0.94 1.71 -13.53
N LEU A 176 -1.46 0.58 -13.06
CA LEU A 176 -0.68 -0.46 -12.40
C LEU A 176 0.30 -1.17 -13.33
N ASP A 177 -0.03 -1.30 -14.61
CA ASP A 177 0.88 -1.83 -15.64
C ASP A 177 2.17 -0.98 -15.73
N LYS A 178 2.07 0.34 -15.50
CA LYS A 178 3.24 1.23 -15.45
C LYS A 178 4.11 1.01 -14.21
N LEU A 179 3.54 0.48 -13.13
CA LEU A 179 4.24 0.21 -11.87
C LEU A 179 4.89 -1.17 -11.81
N SER A 180 4.69 -2.03 -12.82
CA SER A 180 5.24 -3.39 -12.87
C SER A 180 4.92 -4.24 -11.63
N ILE A 181 3.69 -4.16 -11.14
CA ILE A 181 3.24 -4.94 -9.97
C ILE A 181 3.29 -6.45 -10.25
N LYS A 182 3.44 -7.23 -9.18
CA LYS A 182 3.41 -8.69 -9.28
C LYS A 182 2.00 -9.19 -9.49
N ARG A 183 1.77 -9.84 -10.62
CA ARG A 183 0.48 -10.48 -10.94
C ARG A 183 0.18 -11.64 -9.99
N TRP A 184 -1.10 -11.91 -9.76
CA TRP A 184 -1.61 -13.01 -8.94
C TRP A 184 -1.26 -12.91 -7.45
N THR A 185 -0.76 -11.77 -6.99
CA THR A 185 -0.47 -11.51 -5.59
C THR A 185 -1.12 -10.19 -5.18
N SER A 186 -1.41 -10.08 -3.89
CA SER A 186 -1.77 -8.78 -3.33
C SER A 186 -0.53 -7.89 -3.27
N ASN A 187 -0.65 -6.67 -3.76
CA ASN A 187 0.40 -5.66 -3.77
C ASN A 187 -0.08 -4.47 -2.94
N SER A 188 0.80 -3.93 -2.09
CA SER A 188 0.56 -2.63 -1.48
C SER A 188 0.85 -1.55 -2.50
N VAL A 189 -0.17 -0.82 -2.91
CA VAL A 189 -0.09 0.31 -3.83
C VAL A 189 -0.42 1.56 -3.05
N TYR A 190 0.49 2.52 -3.06
CA TYR A 190 0.31 3.80 -2.39
C TYR A 190 -0.31 4.79 -3.35
N TRP A 191 -1.19 5.64 -2.84
CA TRP A 191 -1.83 6.67 -3.64
C TRP A 191 -1.81 8.03 -2.93
N ASN A 192 -1.77 9.08 -3.69
CA ASN A 192 -1.87 10.44 -3.21
C ASN A 192 -2.45 11.33 -4.31
N VAL A 193 -2.74 12.56 -3.99
CA VAL A 193 -3.22 13.56 -4.93
C VAL A 193 -2.16 14.66 -5.05
N LYS A 194 -1.91 15.09 -6.28
CA LYS A 194 -0.95 16.13 -6.60
C LYS A 194 -1.67 17.28 -7.30
N THR A 195 -1.37 18.49 -6.92
CA THR A 195 -1.87 19.71 -7.55
C THR A 195 -1.06 20.06 -8.81
N ASP A 196 -1.57 20.91 -9.66
CA ASP A 196 -0.91 21.35 -10.91
C ASP A 196 0.42 22.10 -10.67
N ASP A 197 0.59 22.73 -9.52
CA ASP A 197 1.87 23.33 -9.08
C ASP A 197 2.84 22.31 -8.46
N GLY A 198 2.46 21.03 -8.41
CA GLY A 198 3.31 19.93 -7.98
C GLY A 198 3.30 19.63 -6.49
N GLN A 199 2.42 20.25 -5.71
CA GLN A 199 2.31 19.98 -4.27
C GLN A 199 1.48 18.72 -3.99
N TRP A 200 1.85 17.98 -2.94
CA TRP A 200 1.06 16.83 -2.47
C TRP A 200 -0.06 17.30 -1.54
N VAL A 201 -1.29 16.84 -1.82
CA VAL A 201 -2.48 17.15 -1.00
C VAL A 201 -2.34 16.59 0.42
N SER A 202 -1.79 15.41 0.55
CA SER A 202 -1.53 14.81 1.85
C SER A 202 -0.04 14.52 2.04
N ARG A 203 0.46 14.73 3.25
CA ARG A 203 1.83 14.39 3.62
C ARG A 203 2.07 12.88 3.61
N SER A 204 1.09 12.11 4.06
CA SER A 204 1.11 10.66 4.03
C SER A 204 0.27 10.15 2.87
N SER A 205 0.80 9.18 2.13
CA SER A 205 0.05 8.47 1.09
C SER A 205 -0.94 7.50 1.72
N GLY A 206 -2.11 7.34 1.10
CA GLY A 206 -3.00 6.23 1.40
C GLY A 206 -2.44 4.92 0.85
N VAL A 207 -2.82 3.79 1.43
CA VAL A 207 -2.38 2.47 1.00
C VAL A 207 -3.57 1.61 0.57
N LEU A 208 -3.44 0.95 -0.57
CA LEU A 208 -4.43 0.02 -1.13
C LEU A 208 -3.80 -1.37 -1.25
N ASN A 209 -4.56 -2.40 -0.94
CA ASN A 209 -4.20 -3.78 -1.22
C ASN A 209 -4.79 -4.20 -2.56
N MET A 210 -3.99 -4.14 -3.62
CA MET A 210 -4.46 -4.39 -4.97
C MET A 210 -4.00 -5.74 -5.49
N THR A 211 -4.94 -6.49 -6.07
CA THR A 211 -4.65 -7.75 -6.75
C THR A 211 -4.93 -7.57 -8.24
N GLU A 212 -3.85 -7.59 -9.02
CA GLU A 212 -3.91 -7.64 -10.47
C GLU A 212 -4.07 -9.09 -10.92
N MET A 213 -4.99 -9.34 -11.83
CA MET A 213 -5.14 -10.63 -12.48
C MET A 213 -5.11 -10.44 -13.99
N MET A 214 -4.55 -11.42 -14.70
CA MET A 214 -4.56 -11.39 -16.16
C MET A 214 -6.00 -11.50 -16.68
N ARG A 215 -6.27 -10.78 -17.75
CA ARG A 215 -7.47 -10.94 -18.56
C ARG A 215 -7.05 -11.46 -19.94
N PHE A 216 -7.83 -12.34 -20.49
CA PHE A 216 -7.69 -12.72 -21.90
C PHE A 216 -8.64 -11.85 -22.72
N ILE A 217 -8.10 -11.15 -23.72
CA ILE A 217 -8.89 -10.32 -24.63
C ILE A 217 -8.96 -11.04 -25.96
N ASP A 218 -10.16 -11.46 -26.32
CA ASP A 218 -10.44 -12.03 -27.65
C ASP A 218 -10.76 -10.90 -28.63
N VAL A 219 -9.94 -10.78 -29.65
CA VAL A 219 -10.04 -9.74 -30.71
C VAL A 219 -10.41 -10.34 -32.06
N ARG A 220 -10.84 -11.60 -32.11
CA ARG A 220 -11.16 -12.31 -33.36
C ARG A 220 -12.49 -11.90 -34.00
N GLY A 221 -13.33 -11.16 -33.30
CA GLY A 221 -14.58 -10.62 -33.81
C GLY A 221 -14.54 -9.10 -33.97
N ASP A 222 -15.67 -8.51 -34.31
CA ASP A 222 -15.84 -7.07 -34.41
C ASP A 222 -15.83 -6.38 -33.03
N GLU A 223 -16.08 -7.15 -31.98
CA GLU A 223 -16.08 -6.68 -30.61
C GLU A 223 -14.94 -7.34 -29.81
N LYS A 224 -14.29 -6.54 -28.98
CA LYS A 224 -13.34 -7.05 -27.99
C LYS A 224 -14.08 -7.73 -26.86
N ILE A 225 -13.86 -9.02 -26.67
CA ILE A 225 -14.45 -9.77 -25.54
C ILE A 225 -13.36 -10.00 -24.52
N THR A 226 -13.57 -9.53 -23.29
CA THR A 226 -12.66 -9.74 -22.17
C THR A 226 -13.13 -10.91 -21.31
N TYR A 227 -12.24 -11.87 -21.10
CA TYR A 227 -12.47 -13.02 -20.22
C TYR A 227 -11.60 -12.91 -18.97
N ARG A 228 -12.18 -13.27 -17.83
CA ARG A 228 -11.40 -13.49 -16.61
C ARG A 228 -10.55 -14.75 -16.78
N VAL A 229 -9.38 -14.75 -16.21
CA VAL A 229 -8.51 -15.93 -16.17
C VAL A 229 -8.17 -16.28 -14.74
N VAL A 230 -8.01 -17.57 -14.47
CA VAL A 230 -7.55 -18.07 -13.16
C VAL A 230 -6.25 -18.83 -13.35
N ARG A 231 -5.37 -18.73 -12.37
CA ARG A 231 -4.13 -19.51 -12.33
C ARG A 231 -4.28 -20.62 -11.30
N ILE A 232 -4.14 -21.85 -11.75
CA ILE A 232 -4.19 -23.04 -10.91
C ILE A 232 -2.74 -23.47 -10.66
N PHE A 233 -2.35 -23.55 -9.39
CA PHE A 233 -1.03 -24.02 -8.97
C PHE A 233 -1.12 -25.50 -8.61
N TYR A 234 -0.14 -26.27 -9.09
CA TYR A 234 0.03 -27.68 -8.77
C TYR A 234 1.11 -27.87 -7.71
N SER A 235 1.10 -29.03 -7.05
CA SER A 235 2.04 -29.38 -5.99
C SER A 235 3.51 -29.43 -6.44
N ASP A 236 3.76 -29.65 -7.73
CA ASP A 236 5.08 -29.65 -8.37
C ASP A 236 5.62 -28.25 -8.71
N LYS A 237 4.97 -27.19 -8.22
CA LYS A 237 5.27 -25.79 -8.52
C LYS A 237 4.96 -25.34 -9.97
N THR A 238 4.38 -26.19 -10.79
CA THR A 238 3.84 -25.79 -12.09
C THR A 238 2.51 -25.07 -11.92
N SER A 239 2.10 -24.31 -12.93
CA SER A 239 0.79 -23.66 -12.93
C SER A 239 0.23 -23.57 -14.33
N LEU A 240 -1.11 -23.66 -14.44
CA LEU A 240 -1.85 -23.42 -15.67
C LEU A 240 -2.75 -22.20 -15.52
N VAL A 241 -2.93 -21.48 -16.62
CA VAL A 241 -3.86 -20.35 -16.71
C VAL A 241 -5.06 -20.81 -17.52
N TRP A 242 -6.24 -20.68 -16.92
CA TRP A 242 -7.50 -21.06 -17.51
C TRP A 242 -8.44 -19.87 -17.64
N LEU A 243 -9.34 -19.91 -18.63
CA LEU A 243 -10.45 -18.98 -18.66
C LEU A 243 -11.43 -19.32 -17.52
N ALA A 244 -11.76 -18.30 -16.73
CA ALA A 244 -12.76 -18.43 -15.65
C ALA A 244 -14.19 -18.32 -16.18
N ASP A 245 -14.33 -17.69 -17.36
CA ASP A 245 -15.62 -17.49 -18.01
C ASP A 245 -15.73 -18.44 -19.22
N ASN A 246 -16.97 -18.83 -19.58
CA ASN A 246 -17.23 -19.60 -20.77
C ASN A 246 -16.91 -18.75 -22.02
N LEU A 247 -16.27 -19.36 -23.02
CA LEU A 247 -16.04 -18.71 -24.31
C LEU A 247 -17.36 -18.27 -24.93
N ARG A 248 -17.50 -16.99 -25.20
CA ARG A 248 -18.65 -16.40 -25.92
C ARG A 248 -18.40 -16.36 -27.42
N ALA A 249 -17.98 -17.47 -28.01
CA ALA A 249 -17.79 -17.55 -29.45
C ALA A 249 -19.14 -17.48 -30.16
N THR A 250 -19.39 -16.39 -30.87
CA THR A 250 -20.65 -16.21 -31.66
C THR A 250 -20.55 -16.76 -33.06
N LYS A 251 -19.36 -17.10 -33.54
CA LYS A 251 -19.12 -17.69 -34.89
C LYS A 251 -18.05 -18.77 -34.78
N TYR A 252 -18.37 -19.96 -35.24
CA TYR A 252 -17.38 -20.98 -35.60
C TYR A 252 -17.06 -20.77 -37.09
N ALA A 253 -15.79 -20.62 -37.41
CA ALA A 253 -15.34 -20.60 -38.79
C ALA A 253 -15.34 -22.02 -39.36
#